data_e10129d2485283c6c89fd604b08c898d
#
_entry.id   e10129d2485283c6c89fd604b08c898d
#
_cell.length_a   1.000
_cell.length_b   1.000
_cell.length_c   1.000
_cell.angle_alpha   90.00
_cell.angle_beta   90.00
_cell.angle_gamma   90.00
#
_symmetry.space_group_name_H-M   'P 1'
#
loop_
_entity.id
_entity.type
_entity.pdbx_description
1 polymer ?
#
loop_
_entity_poly.entity_id
_entity_poly.type
_entity_poly.pdbx_seq_one_letter_code
_entity_poly.pdbx_strand_id
1 'polypeptide(L)'
;PNDVRYMSYTGNNLPSTSQNCTDCLPGEQYQNTMVMYRAYDVNVGVNNYSVYAQDKMQLGRLTLTPGFNLNYDDFLGNFNLSPRFAFNVDVLSNERFNVFGGLNRYYAGNMLAYALRAQVPYNESYTRKNDPLQGESDWTFEKYAANSVAWDMADLKTPYSDEVNIGFDYTLGNHVLTGKFVHRDSHDQFKASSRDDDVKIMTNEGATSANTFTLGLANKQAYEWGPMQFGYTFGARYQKNKTNNQGNYDESLVADVTTGTVP
;
A
#
# COMPACT_ATOMS: atom_id res chain seq x y z
N PRO A 1 -10.45 6.35 -25.92
CA PRO A 1 -9.42 5.30 -25.83
C PRO A 1 -9.91 4.04 -26.56
N ASN A 2 -8.98 3.31 -27.19
CA ASN A 2 -9.31 2.08 -27.92
C ASN A 2 -8.92 0.88 -27.03
N ASP A 3 -9.63 -0.25 -27.22
CA ASP A 3 -9.24 -1.52 -26.58
C ASP A 3 -7.83 -1.92 -27.02
N VAL A 4 -7.03 -2.41 -26.09
CA VAL A 4 -5.67 -2.92 -26.35
C VAL A 4 -5.69 -4.44 -26.30
N ARG A 5 -5.06 -5.08 -27.29
CA ARG A 5 -5.00 -6.53 -27.42
C ARG A 5 -3.55 -6.99 -27.39
N TYR A 6 -3.25 -7.93 -26.49
CA TYR A 6 -1.98 -8.63 -26.44
C TYR A 6 -2.21 -10.07 -26.90
N MET A 7 -1.45 -10.51 -27.91
CA MET A 7 -1.58 -11.83 -28.49
C MET A 7 -0.29 -12.61 -28.28
N SER A 8 -0.40 -13.90 -28.03
CA SER A 8 0.74 -14.79 -27.90
C SER A 8 0.60 -15.98 -28.87
N TYR A 9 1.76 -16.49 -29.29
CA TYR A 9 1.87 -17.60 -30.21
C TYR A 9 2.03 -18.92 -29.46
N THR A 10 1.51 -20.01 -30.05
CA THR A 10 1.82 -21.36 -29.54
C THR A 10 3.21 -21.79 -30.01
N GLY A 11 3.87 -22.64 -29.22
CA GLY A 11 5.15 -23.26 -29.58
C GLY A 11 5.10 -24.35 -30.65
N ASN A 12 3.96 -24.62 -31.28
CA ASN A 12 3.81 -25.68 -32.27
C ASN A 12 4.02 -25.10 -33.68
N ASN A 13 5.01 -25.63 -34.39
CA ASN A 13 5.24 -25.33 -35.80
C ASN A 13 4.01 -25.72 -36.60
N LEU A 14 3.41 -24.75 -37.27
CA LEU A 14 2.38 -25.02 -38.26
C LEU A 14 3.02 -25.55 -39.54
N PRO A 15 2.37 -26.48 -40.23
CA PRO A 15 2.79 -26.82 -41.59
C PRO A 15 2.78 -25.55 -42.45
N SER A 16 3.79 -25.37 -43.29
CA SER A 16 3.99 -24.21 -44.17
C SER A 16 2.86 -23.97 -45.20
N THR A 17 1.77 -24.73 -45.14
CA THR A 17 0.67 -24.76 -46.09
C THR A 17 -0.68 -24.30 -45.54
N SER A 18 -0.72 -23.71 -44.33
CA SER A 18 -1.96 -23.12 -43.82
C SER A 18 -2.31 -21.87 -44.63
N GLN A 19 -3.07 -22.04 -45.71
CA GLN A 19 -3.47 -20.94 -46.62
C GLN A 19 -4.49 -19.97 -46.02
N ASN A 20 -5.04 -20.25 -44.85
CA ASN A 20 -6.13 -19.47 -44.24
C ASN A 20 -5.76 -18.81 -42.90
N CYS A 21 -4.50 -18.66 -42.60
CA CYS A 21 -4.07 -17.98 -41.41
C CYS A 21 -3.67 -16.53 -41.75
N THR A 22 -4.44 -15.54 -41.27
CA THR A 22 -4.24 -14.13 -41.65
C THR A 22 -3.13 -13.44 -40.83
N ASP A 23 -2.77 -14.03 -39.69
CA ASP A 23 -1.77 -13.49 -38.74
C ASP A 23 -0.67 -14.51 -38.38
N CYS A 24 -0.53 -15.56 -39.15
CA CYS A 24 0.58 -16.50 -39.01
C CYS A 24 1.82 -15.99 -39.74
N LEU A 25 2.98 -16.18 -39.13
CA LEU A 25 4.25 -16.01 -39.78
C LEU A 25 4.53 -17.29 -40.62
N PRO A 26 4.98 -17.18 -41.90
CA PRO A 26 5.23 -18.34 -42.76
C PRO A 26 6.19 -19.35 -42.10
N GLY A 27 5.72 -20.60 -41.94
CA GLY A 27 6.49 -21.67 -41.33
C GLY A 27 6.60 -21.62 -39.79
N GLU A 28 5.85 -20.75 -39.14
CA GLU A 28 5.92 -20.50 -37.72
C GLU A 28 4.59 -20.67 -37.00
N GLN A 29 4.52 -20.16 -35.80
CA GLN A 29 3.45 -20.30 -34.83
C GLN A 29 2.23 -19.44 -35.22
N TYR A 30 1.03 -19.86 -34.83
CA TYR A 30 -0.15 -19.02 -34.90
C TYR A 30 -0.54 -18.42 -33.54
N GLN A 31 -1.20 -17.29 -33.56
CA GLN A 31 -1.72 -16.67 -32.36
C GLN A 31 -2.93 -17.45 -31.86
N ASN A 32 -2.82 -18.06 -30.68
CA ASN A 32 -3.88 -18.90 -30.12
C ASN A 32 -4.46 -18.35 -28.82
N THR A 33 -3.78 -17.40 -28.20
CA THR A 33 -4.28 -16.72 -27.01
C THR A 33 -4.26 -15.21 -27.20
N MET A 34 -5.26 -14.55 -26.65
CA MET A 34 -5.38 -13.10 -26.68
C MET A 34 -5.86 -12.61 -25.32
N VAL A 35 -5.20 -11.60 -24.77
CA VAL A 35 -5.69 -10.85 -23.62
C VAL A 35 -6.17 -9.49 -24.11
N MET A 36 -7.42 -9.19 -23.82
CA MET A 36 -8.06 -7.94 -24.20
C MET A 36 -8.20 -7.03 -23.00
N TYR A 37 -7.67 -5.82 -23.09
CA TYR A 37 -7.82 -4.74 -22.15
C TYR A 37 -8.87 -3.78 -22.69
N ARG A 38 -10.03 -3.70 -22.03
CA ARG A 38 -11.10 -2.82 -22.47
C ARG A 38 -10.73 -1.36 -22.24
N ALA A 39 -11.03 -0.53 -23.20
CA ALA A 39 -10.95 0.91 -23.03
C ALA A 39 -11.97 1.36 -21.98
N TYR A 40 -11.55 2.25 -21.09
CA TYR A 40 -12.43 2.83 -20.07
C TYR A 40 -12.08 4.29 -19.80
N ASP A 41 -13.06 5.03 -19.30
CA ASP A 41 -12.93 6.39 -18.79
C ASP A 41 -13.61 6.43 -17.44
N VAL A 42 -12.87 6.81 -16.40
CA VAL A 42 -13.32 6.76 -15.01
C VAL A 42 -13.18 8.10 -14.36
N ASN A 43 -14.27 8.58 -13.76
CA ASN A 43 -14.29 9.75 -12.91
C ASN A 43 -14.92 9.38 -11.57
N VAL A 44 -14.10 9.43 -10.51
CA VAL A 44 -14.52 9.05 -9.15
C VAL A 44 -14.15 10.16 -8.18
N GLY A 45 -15.08 10.52 -7.31
CA GLY A 45 -14.87 11.39 -6.17
C GLY A 45 -15.05 10.63 -4.86
N VAL A 46 -14.25 10.93 -3.86
CA VAL A 46 -14.43 10.45 -2.48
C VAL A 46 -14.47 11.66 -1.56
N ASN A 47 -15.56 11.80 -0.82
CA ASN A 47 -15.71 12.86 0.17
C ASN A 47 -15.30 12.34 1.55
N ASN A 48 -14.41 13.09 2.20
CA ASN A 48 -13.94 12.78 3.55
C ASN A 48 -14.39 13.90 4.51
N TYR A 49 -14.97 13.50 5.63
CA TYR A 49 -15.38 14.39 6.71
C TYR A 49 -14.64 14.00 7.98
N SER A 50 -14.06 14.99 8.67
CA SER A 50 -13.35 14.72 9.93
C SER A 50 -13.64 15.78 11.00
N VAL A 51 -13.71 15.31 12.25
CA VAL A 51 -13.79 16.14 13.44
C VAL A 51 -12.75 15.63 14.42
N TYR A 52 -11.98 16.54 15.01
CA TYR A 52 -11.01 16.19 16.02
C TYR A 52 -11.14 17.07 17.27
N ALA A 53 -10.78 16.51 18.41
CA ALA A 53 -10.59 17.25 19.65
C ALA A 53 -9.33 16.72 20.37
N GLN A 54 -8.60 17.63 20.98
CA GLN A 54 -7.39 17.33 21.77
C GLN A 54 -7.27 18.35 22.89
N ASP A 55 -6.85 17.88 24.07
CA ASP A 55 -6.51 18.74 25.20
C ASP A 55 -5.09 18.47 25.67
N LYS A 56 -4.39 19.51 26.13
CA LYS A 56 -3.05 19.42 26.68
C LYS A 56 -3.07 19.88 28.14
N MET A 57 -3.00 18.93 29.04
CA MET A 57 -3.02 19.13 30.48
C MET A 57 -1.60 19.06 31.05
N GLN A 58 -1.19 20.09 31.76
CA GLN A 58 0.10 20.11 32.45
C GLN A 58 -0.10 19.96 33.96
N LEU A 59 0.40 18.88 34.53
CA LEU A 59 0.30 18.51 35.94
C LEU A 59 1.70 18.46 36.57
N GLY A 60 2.23 19.64 36.89
CA GLY A 60 3.62 19.75 37.34
C GLY A 60 4.62 19.30 36.30
N ARG A 61 5.28 18.15 36.53
CA ARG A 61 6.28 17.56 35.60
C ARG A 61 5.68 16.68 34.52
N LEU A 62 4.40 16.35 34.66
CA LEU A 62 3.69 15.47 33.74
C LEU A 62 2.83 16.32 32.80
N THR A 63 3.01 16.11 31.50
CA THR A 63 2.12 16.62 30.48
C THR A 63 1.34 15.44 29.91
N LEU A 64 0.02 15.54 29.87
CA LEU A 64 -0.88 14.57 29.26
C LEU A 64 -1.58 15.22 28.08
N THR A 65 -1.74 14.47 27.01
CA THR A 65 -2.39 14.97 25.79
C THR A 65 -3.36 13.89 25.26
N PRO A 66 -4.57 13.79 25.86
CA PRO A 66 -5.63 12.98 25.29
C PRO A 66 -6.24 13.68 24.08
N GLY A 67 -6.72 12.88 23.12
CA GLY A 67 -7.42 13.39 21.95
C GLY A 67 -8.10 12.28 21.17
N PHE A 68 -8.89 12.67 20.22
CA PHE A 68 -9.49 11.75 19.24
C PHE A 68 -9.71 12.47 17.92
N ASN A 69 -9.80 11.67 16.86
CA ASN A 69 -10.27 12.08 15.55
C ASN A 69 -11.39 11.12 15.11
N LEU A 70 -12.51 11.66 14.68
CA LEU A 70 -13.60 10.91 14.04
C LEU A 70 -13.60 11.23 12.57
N ASN A 71 -13.50 10.22 11.75
CA ASN A 71 -13.45 10.32 10.28
C ASN A 71 -14.57 9.50 9.65
N TYR A 72 -15.11 10.00 8.55
CA TYR A 72 -16.05 9.30 7.69
C TYR A 72 -15.65 9.55 6.23
N ASP A 73 -15.63 8.49 5.42
CA ASP A 73 -15.54 8.58 3.96
C ASP A 73 -16.79 7.94 3.33
N ASP A 74 -17.22 8.47 2.20
CA ASP A 74 -18.42 8.00 1.50
C ASP A 74 -18.15 6.81 0.58
N PHE A 75 -16.90 6.39 0.43
CA PHE A 75 -16.54 5.24 -0.39
C PHE A 75 -16.76 3.91 0.34
N LEU A 76 -16.20 3.75 1.54
CA LEU A 76 -16.45 2.58 2.38
C LEU A 76 -17.66 2.76 3.30
N GLY A 77 -18.08 4.00 3.55
CA GLY A 77 -19.21 4.32 4.42
C GLY A 77 -18.97 4.06 5.90
N ASN A 78 -17.71 3.94 6.33
CA ASN A 78 -17.34 3.63 7.70
C ASN A 78 -17.09 4.88 8.55
N PHE A 79 -17.56 4.84 9.81
CA PHE A 79 -17.15 5.79 10.83
C PHE A 79 -15.91 5.28 11.57
N ASN A 80 -14.84 6.05 11.52
CA ASN A 80 -13.52 5.67 11.99
C ASN A 80 -13.09 6.53 13.19
N LEU A 81 -13.16 5.98 14.40
CA LEU A 81 -12.72 6.66 15.62
C LEU A 81 -11.25 6.36 15.90
N SER A 82 -10.40 7.39 15.87
CA SER A 82 -8.96 7.36 16.12
C SER A 82 -8.64 7.97 17.50
N PRO A 83 -8.68 7.22 18.61
CA PRO A 83 -8.24 7.71 19.89
C PRO A 83 -6.72 7.94 19.89
N ARG A 84 -6.29 8.97 20.61
CA ARG A 84 -4.88 9.33 20.80
C ARG A 84 -4.64 9.71 22.25
N PHE A 85 -3.52 9.26 22.76
CA PHE A 85 -3.06 9.63 24.09
C PHE A 85 -1.54 9.75 24.06
N ALA A 86 -1.03 10.87 24.53
CA ALA A 86 0.39 11.06 24.73
C ALA A 86 0.69 11.57 26.15
N PHE A 87 1.85 11.20 26.64
CA PHE A 87 2.39 11.73 27.88
C PHE A 87 3.85 12.14 27.70
N ASN A 88 4.27 13.11 28.49
CA ASN A 88 5.66 13.51 28.67
C ASN A 88 5.92 13.80 30.15
N VAL A 89 7.03 13.29 30.68
CA VAL A 89 7.45 13.48 32.07
C VAL A 89 8.85 14.03 32.07
N ASP A 90 9.04 15.23 32.67
CA ASP A 90 10.37 15.73 33.07
C ASP A 90 10.80 15.06 34.35
N VAL A 91 11.58 13.99 34.26
CA VAL A 91 11.97 13.14 35.41
C VAL A 91 12.82 13.90 36.41
N LEU A 92 13.70 14.79 35.96
CA LEU A 92 14.68 15.49 36.80
C LEU A 92 14.24 16.92 37.16
N SER A 93 13.08 17.40 36.68
CA SER A 93 12.59 18.78 36.86
C SER A 93 13.51 19.88 36.35
N ASN A 94 14.31 19.59 35.36
CA ASN A 94 15.26 20.53 34.78
C ASN A 94 15.37 20.38 33.26
N GLU A 95 14.37 19.74 32.66
CA GLU A 95 14.25 19.46 31.21
C GLU A 95 15.44 18.65 30.60
N ARG A 96 16.28 18.07 31.48
CA ARG A 96 17.45 17.30 31.01
C ARG A 96 17.11 15.84 30.71
N PHE A 97 16.12 15.29 31.37
CA PHE A 97 15.67 13.91 31.15
C PHE A 97 14.17 13.85 31.07
N ASN A 98 13.69 13.71 29.84
CA ASN A 98 12.28 13.57 29.51
C ASN A 98 12.00 12.13 29.09
N VAL A 99 10.93 11.56 29.63
CA VAL A 99 10.36 10.28 29.18
C VAL A 99 9.01 10.57 28.56
N PHE A 100 8.80 10.10 27.37
CA PHE A 100 7.56 10.31 26.62
C PHE A 100 7.01 9.02 26.05
N GLY A 101 5.73 9.00 25.75
CA GLY A 101 5.09 7.86 25.11
C GLY A 101 3.65 8.14 24.76
N GLY A 102 3.02 7.14 24.16
CA GLY A 102 1.64 7.29 23.73
C GLY A 102 1.02 6.06 23.13
N LEU A 103 -0.30 6.15 22.98
CA LEU A 103 -1.16 5.17 22.33
C LEU A 103 -1.94 5.89 21.25
N ASN A 104 -1.93 5.34 20.02
CA ASN A 104 -2.59 5.98 18.89
C ASN A 104 -3.27 4.93 18.03
N ARG A 105 -4.43 5.26 17.50
CA ARG A 105 -5.04 4.54 16.38
C ARG A 105 -5.03 5.42 15.13
N TYR A 106 -4.64 4.82 14.01
CA TYR A 106 -4.61 5.46 12.71
C TYR A 106 -5.42 4.64 11.72
N TYR A 107 -6.37 5.26 11.02
CA TYR A 107 -7.08 4.64 9.91
C TYR A 107 -6.44 5.02 8.58
N ALA A 108 -6.53 4.13 7.60
CA ALA A 108 -6.09 4.41 6.24
C ALA A 108 -6.92 5.55 5.64
N GLY A 109 -6.24 6.54 5.05
CA GLY A 109 -6.89 7.78 4.61
C GLY A 109 -7.01 7.96 3.10
N ASN A 110 -6.35 7.12 2.28
CA ASN A 110 -6.35 7.31 0.83
C ASN A 110 -7.23 6.27 0.13
N MET A 111 -8.55 6.47 0.21
CA MET A 111 -9.54 5.58 -0.41
C MET A 111 -9.74 5.87 -1.90
N LEU A 112 -9.34 7.04 -2.42
CA LEU A 112 -9.54 7.41 -3.82
C LEU A 112 -8.88 6.43 -4.80
N ALA A 113 -7.69 5.94 -4.47
CA ALA A 113 -6.99 4.96 -5.31
C ALA A 113 -7.78 3.64 -5.43
N TYR A 114 -8.39 3.20 -4.33
CA TYR A 114 -9.24 2.01 -4.33
C TYR A 114 -10.55 2.23 -5.07
N ALA A 115 -11.18 3.40 -4.90
CA ALA A 115 -12.39 3.78 -5.61
C ALA A 115 -12.17 3.82 -7.13
N LEU A 116 -11.06 4.38 -7.59
CA LEU A 116 -10.69 4.37 -9.01
C LEU A 116 -10.52 2.94 -9.54
N ARG A 117 -9.86 2.09 -8.79
CA ARG A 117 -9.62 0.70 -9.20
C ARG A 117 -10.88 -0.15 -9.23
N ALA A 118 -11.84 0.12 -8.34
CA ALA A 118 -13.13 -0.57 -8.35
C ALA A 118 -13.90 -0.36 -9.67
N GLN A 119 -13.55 0.66 -10.46
CA GLN A 119 -14.18 0.99 -11.74
C GLN A 119 -13.42 0.44 -12.96
N VAL A 120 -12.23 -0.13 -12.76
CA VAL A 120 -11.45 -0.69 -13.88
C VAL A 120 -12.08 -1.99 -14.36
N PRO A 121 -12.41 -2.12 -15.66
CA PRO A 121 -12.99 -3.33 -16.19
C PRO A 121 -11.99 -4.49 -16.15
N TYR A 122 -12.51 -5.71 -16.10
CA TYR A 122 -11.69 -6.93 -16.15
C TYR A 122 -10.99 -7.06 -17.50
N ASN A 123 -9.77 -7.59 -17.46
CA ASN A 123 -9.10 -8.08 -18.64
C ASN A 123 -9.68 -9.44 -19.02
N GLU A 124 -9.93 -9.65 -20.29
CA GLU A 124 -10.55 -10.84 -20.83
C GLU A 124 -9.52 -11.70 -21.54
N SER A 125 -9.50 -13.00 -21.26
CA SER A 125 -8.67 -13.98 -21.96
C SER A 125 -9.50 -14.75 -22.98
N TYR A 126 -8.98 -14.83 -24.18
CA TYR A 126 -9.60 -15.53 -25.31
C TYR A 126 -8.64 -16.57 -25.86
N THR A 127 -9.19 -17.67 -26.36
CA THR A 127 -8.45 -18.71 -27.04
C THR A 127 -9.09 -18.99 -28.38
N ARG A 128 -8.29 -19.49 -29.31
CA ARG A 128 -8.76 -20.06 -30.59
C ARG A 128 -7.93 -21.26 -30.97
N LYS A 129 -8.47 -22.07 -31.85
CA LYS A 129 -7.78 -23.21 -32.46
C LYS A 129 -7.50 -22.90 -33.93
N ASN A 130 -6.39 -23.43 -34.44
CA ASN A 130 -6.13 -23.45 -35.83
C ASN A 130 -6.17 -24.91 -36.32
N ASP A 131 -7.13 -25.25 -37.21
CA ASP A 131 -7.21 -26.53 -37.87
C ASP A 131 -6.46 -26.43 -39.19
N PRO A 132 -5.46 -27.28 -39.46
CA PRO A 132 -4.72 -27.25 -40.69
C PRO A 132 -5.58 -27.38 -41.97
N LEU A 133 -6.79 -27.94 -41.86
CA LEU A 133 -7.71 -28.15 -42.97
C LEU A 133 -8.80 -27.07 -43.07
N GLN A 134 -9.19 -26.49 -41.94
CA GLN A 134 -10.31 -25.54 -41.85
C GLN A 134 -9.86 -24.09 -41.57
N GLY A 135 -8.60 -23.90 -41.18
CA GLY A 135 -8.05 -22.61 -40.81
C GLY A 135 -8.32 -22.24 -39.35
N GLU A 136 -8.26 -20.94 -39.07
CA GLU A 136 -8.43 -20.40 -37.74
C GLU A 136 -9.90 -20.39 -37.31
N SER A 137 -10.19 -20.83 -36.09
CA SER A 137 -11.50 -20.63 -35.49
C SER A 137 -11.66 -19.19 -34.98
N ASP A 138 -12.90 -18.79 -34.74
CA ASP A 138 -13.20 -17.55 -34.04
C ASP A 138 -12.60 -17.56 -32.62
N TRP A 139 -12.31 -16.35 -32.09
CA TRP A 139 -11.89 -16.17 -30.72
C TRP A 139 -13.03 -16.53 -29.75
N THR A 140 -12.73 -17.47 -28.87
CA THR A 140 -13.68 -17.91 -27.83
C THR A 140 -13.24 -17.35 -26.48
N PHE A 141 -14.13 -16.68 -25.77
CA PHE A 141 -13.88 -16.26 -24.39
C PHE A 141 -13.60 -17.50 -23.53
N GLU A 142 -12.49 -17.46 -22.79
CA GLU A 142 -12.09 -18.55 -21.91
C GLU A 142 -12.38 -18.17 -20.45
N LYS A 143 -11.83 -17.06 -20.02
CA LYS A 143 -11.94 -16.56 -18.63
C LYS A 143 -11.48 -15.11 -18.54
N TYR A 144 -11.71 -14.51 -17.38
CA TYR A 144 -11.03 -13.26 -17.03
C TYR A 144 -9.55 -13.54 -16.77
N ALA A 145 -8.67 -12.66 -17.28
CA ALA A 145 -7.23 -12.85 -17.15
C ALA A 145 -6.81 -12.91 -15.68
N ALA A 146 -5.81 -13.72 -15.37
CA ALA A 146 -5.39 -14.02 -13.99
C ALA A 146 -5.01 -12.79 -13.13
N ASN A 147 -4.69 -11.67 -13.77
CA ASN A 147 -4.39 -10.40 -13.10
C ASN A 147 -5.61 -9.48 -12.96
N SER A 148 -6.76 -9.92 -13.44
CA SER A 148 -8.01 -9.19 -13.25
C SER A 148 -8.47 -9.39 -11.82
N VAL A 149 -8.67 -8.30 -11.11
CA VAL A 149 -9.15 -8.31 -9.73
C VAL A 149 -10.58 -7.78 -9.76
N ALA A 150 -11.51 -8.60 -9.31
CA ALA A 150 -12.83 -8.14 -8.99
C ALA A 150 -12.73 -7.26 -7.74
N TRP A 151 -12.97 -5.98 -7.90
CA TRP A 151 -12.91 -5.02 -6.80
C TRP A 151 -14.31 -4.87 -6.21
N ASP A 152 -14.87 -5.99 -5.76
CA ASP A 152 -16.02 -5.90 -4.87
C ASP A 152 -15.52 -5.41 -3.51
N MET A 153 -15.79 -4.15 -3.24
CA MET A 153 -15.41 -3.46 -2.00
C MET A 153 -16.62 -3.24 -1.09
N ALA A 154 -17.73 -3.89 -1.39
CA ALA A 154 -18.89 -3.87 -0.50
C ALA A 154 -18.51 -4.48 0.86
N ASP A 155 -18.99 -3.87 1.93
CA ASP A 155 -18.83 -4.32 3.31
C ASP A 155 -17.36 -4.39 3.83
N LEU A 156 -16.41 -3.79 3.15
CA LEU A 156 -15.03 -3.70 3.65
C LEU A 156 -14.93 -2.70 4.82
N LYS A 157 -14.16 -3.10 5.83
CA LYS A 157 -13.76 -2.21 6.93
C LYS A 157 -12.60 -1.33 6.50
N THR A 158 -12.54 -0.13 7.02
CA THR A 158 -11.38 0.73 6.85
C THR A 158 -10.18 0.15 7.60
N PRO A 159 -9.06 -0.15 6.92
CA PRO A 159 -7.86 -0.63 7.58
C PRO A 159 -7.35 0.34 8.63
N TYR A 160 -6.85 -0.19 9.76
CA TYR A 160 -6.31 0.64 10.82
C TYR A 160 -5.04 0.05 11.43
N SER A 161 -4.30 0.89 12.17
CA SER A 161 -3.12 0.50 12.93
C SER A 161 -3.19 1.05 14.33
N ASP A 162 -2.97 0.19 15.32
CA ASP A 162 -2.75 0.56 16.71
C ASP A 162 -1.25 0.69 16.96
N GLU A 163 -0.85 1.80 17.55
CA GLU A 163 0.54 2.09 17.86
C GLU A 163 0.71 2.37 19.34
N VAL A 164 1.69 1.71 19.93
CA VAL A 164 2.22 2.02 21.26
C VAL A 164 3.65 2.50 21.10
N ASN A 165 4.00 3.62 21.71
CA ASN A 165 5.37 4.09 21.71
C ASN A 165 5.82 4.54 23.08
N ILE A 166 7.12 4.40 23.34
CA ILE A 166 7.81 4.94 24.51
C ILE A 166 9.21 5.39 24.10
N GLY A 167 9.67 6.46 24.69
CA GLY A 167 11.00 6.98 24.40
C GLY A 167 11.51 7.89 25.52
N PHE A 168 12.74 8.33 25.34
CA PHE A 168 13.37 9.30 26.23
C PHE A 168 14.29 10.24 25.46
N ASP A 169 14.45 11.44 25.98
CA ASP A 169 15.48 12.40 25.60
C ASP A 169 16.33 12.72 26.84
N TYR A 170 17.65 12.57 26.71
CA TYR A 170 18.59 12.86 27.79
C TYR A 170 19.64 13.87 27.31
N THR A 171 19.65 15.04 27.96
CA THR A 171 20.61 16.11 27.68
C THR A 171 21.82 16.00 28.61
N LEU A 172 22.99 15.75 28.07
CA LEU A 172 24.27 15.70 28.76
C LEU A 172 25.22 16.77 28.19
N GLY A 173 25.33 17.89 28.88
CA GLY A 173 26.06 19.05 28.37
C GLY A 173 25.46 19.55 27.06
N ASN A 174 26.29 19.57 26.00
CA ASN A 174 25.85 19.95 24.66
C ASN A 174 25.34 18.76 23.80
N HIS A 175 25.16 17.58 24.39
CA HIS A 175 24.73 16.39 23.69
C HIS A 175 23.31 16.03 24.09
N VAL A 176 22.50 15.58 23.12
CA VAL A 176 21.16 15.00 23.34
C VAL A 176 21.18 13.57 22.85
N LEU A 177 20.92 12.64 23.76
CA LEU A 177 20.70 11.24 23.47
C LEU A 177 19.20 10.98 23.43
N THR A 178 18.67 10.47 22.31
CA THR A 178 17.26 10.09 22.13
C THR A 178 17.16 8.59 21.95
N GLY A 179 16.27 7.95 22.69
CA GLY A 179 15.90 6.55 22.47
C GLY A 179 14.40 6.43 22.28
N LYS A 180 13.94 5.64 21.30
CA LYS A 180 12.52 5.42 21.05
C LYS A 180 12.26 3.97 20.64
N PHE A 181 11.23 3.38 21.22
CA PHE A 181 10.62 2.13 20.79
C PHE A 181 9.20 2.40 20.30
N VAL A 182 8.83 1.77 19.19
CA VAL A 182 7.48 1.80 18.62
C VAL A 182 7.07 0.38 18.29
N HIS A 183 5.91 -0.01 18.80
CA HIS A 183 5.19 -1.20 18.39
C HIS A 183 3.93 -0.79 17.65
N ARG A 184 3.71 -1.35 16.46
CA ARG A 184 2.53 -1.08 15.64
C ARG A 184 1.93 -2.38 15.13
N ASP A 185 0.65 -2.57 15.41
CA ASP A 185 -0.17 -3.65 14.85
C ASP A 185 -1.20 -3.08 13.88
N SER A 186 -1.17 -3.55 12.66
CA SER A 186 -2.10 -3.15 11.60
C SER A 186 -3.12 -4.25 11.39
N HIS A 187 -4.38 -3.87 11.39
CA HIS A 187 -5.55 -4.74 11.31
C HIS A 187 -6.43 -4.40 10.12
N ASP A 188 -7.27 -5.34 9.73
CA ASP A 188 -8.23 -5.20 8.63
C ASP A 188 -7.57 -4.70 7.33
N GLN A 189 -6.26 -5.02 7.14
CA GLN A 189 -5.52 -4.61 5.94
C GLN A 189 -6.11 -5.28 4.70
N PHE A 190 -6.18 -4.53 3.62
CA PHE A 190 -6.67 -5.07 2.37
C PHE A 190 -5.75 -6.16 1.85
N LYS A 191 -6.34 -7.29 1.51
CA LYS A 191 -5.65 -8.45 0.98
C LYS A 191 -6.45 -9.03 -0.17
N ALA A 192 -5.78 -9.25 -1.31
CA ALA A 192 -6.39 -9.97 -2.40
C ALA A 192 -6.54 -11.45 -2.02
N SER A 193 -7.72 -11.99 -2.23
CA SER A 193 -8.04 -13.41 -2.08
C SER A 193 -8.59 -13.95 -3.42
N SER A 194 -8.56 -15.25 -3.63
CA SER A 194 -9.14 -15.87 -4.83
C SER A 194 -10.52 -16.41 -4.49
N ARG A 195 -11.47 -16.20 -5.39
CA ARG A 195 -12.79 -16.82 -5.37
C ARG A 195 -12.78 -18.06 -6.27
N ASP A 196 -13.75 -18.95 -6.10
CA ASP A 196 -13.85 -20.23 -6.83
C ASP A 196 -13.91 -20.09 -8.37
N ASP A 197 -14.19 -18.91 -8.89
CA ASP A 197 -14.23 -18.57 -10.31
C ASP A 197 -12.92 -17.94 -10.85
N ASP A 198 -11.81 -18.14 -10.15
CA ASP A 198 -10.49 -17.55 -10.43
C ASP A 198 -10.46 -16.01 -10.36
N VAL A 199 -11.51 -15.38 -9.88
CA VAL A 199 -11.58 -13.93 -9.67
C VAL A 199 -10.96 -13.59 -8.31
N LYS A 200 -10.07 -12.62 -8.29
CA LYS A 200 -9.53 -12.09 -7.03
C LYS A 200 -10.49 -11.05 -6.46
N ILE A 201 -10.81 -11.22 -5.20
CA ILE A 201 -11.62 -10.28 -4.42
C ILE A 201 -10.78 -9.60 -3.36
N MET A 202 -11.20 -8.43 -2.92
CA MET A 202 -10.57 -7.75 -1.78
C MET A 202 -11.22 -8.20 -0.48
N THR A 203 -10.40 -8.47 0.53
CA THR A 203 -10.82 -8.84 1.88
C THR A 203 -10.09 -8.00 2.93
N ASN A 204 -10.56 -8.05 4.18
CA ASN A 204 -9.89 -7.43 5.33
C ASN A 204 -9.01 -8.42 6.14
N GLU A 205 -8.53 -9.48 5.52
CA GLU A 205 -7.75 -10.52 6.21
C GLU A 205 -6.26 -10.19 6.38
N GLY A 206 -5.82 -9.06 5.83
CA GLY A 206 -4.45 -8.61 5.95
C GLY A 206 -4.13 -8.10 7.36
N ALA A 207 -2.94 -8.42 7.86
CA ALA A 207 -2.42 -7.93 9.13
C ALA A 207 -0.91 -7.77 9.07
N THR A 208 -0.39 -6.77 9.77
CA THR A 208 1.05 -6.52 9.87
C THR A 208 1.40 -6.12 11.30
N SER A 209 2.48 -6.65 11.83
CA SER A 209 3.05 -6.23 13.11
C SER A 209 4.48 -5.74 12.91
N ALA A 210 4.80 -4.59 13.50
CA ALA A 210 6.10 -3.95 13.35
C ALA A 210 6.66 -3.49 14.70
N ASN A 211 7.93 -3.81 14.95
CA ASN A 211 8.70 -3.28 16.07
C ASN A 211 9.83 -2.41 15.53
N THR A 212 9.95 -1.20 16.01
CA THR A 212 10.98 -0.26 15.61
C THR A 212 11.72 0.29 16.83
N PHE A 213 13.04 0.18 16.83
CA PHE A 213 13.94 0.79 17.79
C PHE A 213 14.73 1.89 17.09
N THR A 214 14.79 3.05 17.70
CA THR A 214 15.58 4.19 17.20
C THR A 214 16.47 4.69 18.31
N LEU A 215 17.74 4.94 18.02
CA LEU A 215 18.71 5.60 18.88
C LEU A 215 19.29 6.77 18.13
N GLY A 216 19.37 7.94 18.76
CA GLY A 216 19.90 9.15 18.18
C GLY A 216 20.86 9.87 19.13
N LEU A 217 21.88 10.51 18.60
CA LEU A 217 22.80 11.39 19.29
C LEU A 217 23.02 12.65 18.46
N ALA A 218 22.75 13.81 19.03
CA ALA A 218 22.95 15.10 18.38
C ALA A 218 23.57 16.11 19.33
N ASN A 219 24.20 17.15 18.78
CA ASN A 219 24.54 18.33 19.58
C ASN A 219 23.33 19.26 19.70
N LYS A 220 23.14 19.87 20.88
CA LYS A 220 22.05 20.81 21.16
C LYS A 220 22.32 22.20 20.57
N GLN A 221 23.59 22.64 20.65
CA GLN A 221 24.06 23.90 20.12
C GLN A 221 25.25 23.65 19.20
N ALA A 222 25.30 24.34 18.07
CA ALA A 222 26.45 24.25 17.17
C ALA A 222 27.73 24.64 17.88
N TYR A 223 28.82 23.98 17.51
CA TYR A 223 30.15 24.36 17.93
C TYR A 223 30.68 25.48 17.01
N GLU A 224 31.22 26.54 17.60
CA GLU A 224 31.79 27.63 16.85
C GLU A 224 33.29 27.41 16.65
N TRP A 225 33.78 27.50 15.41
CA TRP A 225 35.18 27.43 15.07
C TRP A 225 35.51 28.56 14.11
N GLY A 226 35.93 29.72 14.66
CA GLY A 226 36.11 30.95 13.91
C GLY A 226 34.78 31.40 13.24
N PRO A 227 34.75 31.60 11.92
CA PRO A 227 33.53 31.97 11.22
C PRO A 227 32.59 30.78 10.92
N MET A 228 32.99 29.56 11.26
CA MET A 228 32.25 28.34 10.96
C MET A 228 31.45 27.85 12.17
N GLN A 229 30.25 27.35 11.89
CA GLN A 229 29.43 26.63 12.87
C GLN A 229 29.33 25.16 12.47
N PHE A 230 29.56 24.25 13.41
CA PHE A 230 29.54 22.82 13.22
C PHE A 230 28.50 22.16 14.10
N GLY A 231 27.65 21.36 13.51
CA GLY A 231 26.69 20.49 14.19
C GLY A 231 26.78 19.06 13.69
N TYR A 232 26.34 18.10 14.50
CA TYR A 232 26.27 16.70 14.11
C TYR A 232 24.98 16.05 14.61
N THR A 233 24.53 15.05 13.86
CA THR A 233 23.46 14.13 14.23
C THR A 233 23.86 12.73 13.76
N PHE A 234 23.82 11.76 14.68
CA PHE A 234 23.96 10.34 14.39
C PHE A 234 22.67 9.63 14.75
N GLY A 235 22.26 8.68 13.94
CA GLY A 235 21.06 7.88 14.21
C GLY A 235 21.23 6.45 13.74
N ALA A 236 20.64 5.53 14.52
CA ALA A 236 20.50 4.13 14.16
C ALA A 236 19.04 3.71 14.32
N ARG A 237 18.53 2.95 13.35
CA ARG A 237 17.17 2.41 13.39
C ARG A 237 17.21 0.92 13.08
N TYR A 238 16.57 0.12 13.93
CA TYR A 238 16.31 -1.29 13.69
C TYR A 238 14.80 -1.50 13.62
N GLN A 239 14.34 -2.19 12.57
CA GLN A 239 12.93 -2.50 12.39
C GLN A 239 12.76 -3.97 12.05
N LYS A 240 11.77 -4.60 12.69
CA LYS A 240 11.34 -5.97 12.41
C LYS A 240 9.85 -5.98 12.12
N ASN A 241 9.50 -6.44 10.92
CA ASN A 241 8.12 -6.56 10.46
C ASN A 241 7.73 -8.03 10.31
N LYS A 242 6.45 -8.32 10.59
CA LYS A 242 5.78 -9.58 10.26
C LYS A 242 4.49 -9.23 9.56
N THR A 243 4.22 -9.83 8.42
CA THR A 243 2.99 -9.62 7.66
C THR A 243 2.45 -10.96 7.16
N ASN A 244 1.13 -11.08 7.09
CA ASN A 244 0.44 -12.15 6.38
C ASN A 244 -0.07 -11.70 5.00
N ASN A 245 0.19 -10.44 4.65
CA ASN A 245 -0.19 -9.84 3.39
C ASN A 245 1.00 -9.95 2.42
N GLN A 246 1.18 -11.14 1.81
CA GLN A 246 2.16 -11.34 0.75
C GLN A 246 1.55 -10.89 -0.57
N GLY A 247 2.15 -9.91 -1.19
CA GLY A 247 1.64 -9.26 -2.40
C GLY A 247 0.80 -8.05 -2.02
N ASN A 248 1.48 -7.01 -1.62
CA ASN A 248 0.84 -5.72 -1.42
C ASN A 248 0.27 -5.25 -2.75
N TYR A 249 -1.01 -4.96 -2.72
CA TYR A 249 -1.73 -4.30 -3.78
C TYR A 249 -1.00 -3.04 -4.31
N ASP A 250 -0.32 -2.31 -3.44
CA ASP A 250 0.45 -1.13 -3.81
C ASP A 250 1.81 -1.45 -4.42
N GLU A 251 2.44 -2.58 -4.05
CA GLU A 251 3.74 -2.98 -4.60
C GLU A 251 3.65 -3.47 -6.05
N SER A 252 2.58 -4.18 -6.43
CA SER A 252 2.40 -4.64 -7.81
C SER A 252 2.22 -3.49 -8.80
N LEU A 253 1.69 -2.36 -8.36
CA LEU A 253 1.52 -1.18 -9.21
C LEU A 253 2.76 -0.31 -9.30
N VAL A 254 3.54 -0.26 -8.24
CA VAL A 254 4.83 0.44 -8.24
C VAL A 254 5.84 -0.32 -9.07
N ALA A 255 5.81 -1.65 -9.07
CA ALA A 255 6.67 -2.48 -9.91
C ALA A 255 6.39 -2.28 -11.41
N ASP A 256 5.11 -2.20 -11.81
CA ASP A 256 4.75 -1.99 -13.21
C ASP A 256 5.09 -0.59 -13.73
N VAL A 257 5.08 0.41 -12.85
CA VAL A 257 5.47 1.79 -13.21
C VAL A 257 6.99 1.98 -13.22
N THR A 258 7.74 1.22 -12.39
CA THR A 258 9.19 1.39 -12.25
C THR A 258 10.01 0.50 -13.18
N THR A 259 9.49 -0.58 -13.69
CA THR A 259 10.24 -1.48 -14.56
C THR A 259 10.29 -1.06 -16.02
N GLY A 260 9.57 0.00 -16.43
CA GLY A 260 9.83 0.68 -17.73
C GLY A 260 10.00 -0.23 -18.96
N THR A 261 9.56 -1.47 -18.89
CA THR A 261 9.49 -2.34 -20.05
C THR A 261 8.21 -2.05 -20.82
N VAL A 262 8.24 -0.92 -21.51
CA VAL A 262 7.40 -0.75 -22.69
C VAL A 262 8.08 -1.55 -23.80
N PRO A 263 7.39 -2.48 -24.47
CA PRO A 263 7.93 -3.17 -25.62
C PRO A 263 8.22 -2.23 -26.77
#